data_db8ed3309613374696d58821412c03a8
#
_entry.id   db8ed3309613374696d58821412c03a8
#
_cell.length_a   1.000
_cell.length_b   1.000
_cell.length_c   1.000
_cell.angle_alpha   90.00
_cell.angle_beta   90.00
_cell.angle_gamma   90.00
#
_symmetry.space_group_name_H-M   'P 1'
#
loop_
_entity.id
_entity.type
_entity.pdbx_description
1 polymer ?
#
loop_
_entity_poly.entity_id
_entity_poly.type
_entity_poly.pdbx_seq_one_letter_code
_entity_poly.pdbx_strand_id
1 'polypeptide(L)'
;MNFLAPLVAVAATTLSSPLSKIELDMVALTPKQVETKLDSIILFTPIDKEGIPMSFEFDVDGNKKKIYFAAFSPSAINFLNDRVISQSKDKELKYTYSPKSLSKFSSLIEIEKNKSKKDVLDVIYIPDPEQAQISKKLLLEQGYQKDNIDNFVQNNPMVFCPNPTVTATDKKTKTSYIPCSTDYVTMKGLVDKAKIKKKYPWSKVEKPKVMAIPLNQFISTLRTSEEDNIKEIRVIPTPSSIKAINQVNKK
;
A
#
# COMPACT_ATOMS: atom_id res chain seq x y z
N MET A 1 12.59 -4.10 -17.18
CA MET A 1 12.23 -2.72 -17.56
C MET A 1 12.03 -1.92 -16.28
N ASN A 2 12.97 -1.02 -15.96
CA ASN A 2 12.97 -0.25 -14.72
C ASN A 2 11.99 0.92 -14.83
N PHE A 3 10.80 0.81 -14.26
CA PHE A 3 9.76 1.85 -14.26
C PHE A 3 9.94 2.94 -13.18
N LEU A 4 11.06 2.96 -12.49
CA LEU A 4 11.42 4.05 -11.54
C LEU A 4 12.39 5.08 -12.13
N ALA A 5 12.74 4.96 -13.40
CA ALA A 5 13.70 5.84 -14.07
C ALA A 5 13.31 7.34 -14.20
N PRO A 6 12.05 7.78 -14.11
CA PRO A 6 11.75 9.21 -14.15
C PRO A 6 11.97 9.97 -12.84
N LEU A 7 12.39 9.31 -11.75
CA LEU A 7 12.61 9.97 -10.46
C LEU A 7 14.03 10.52 -10.26
N VAL A 8 14.95 10.26 -11.18
CA VAL A 8 16.40 10.49 -10.97
C VAL A 8 17.07 11.20 -12.17
N ALA A 9 16.52 12.23 -12.68
CA ALA A 9 17.25 12.99 -13.70
C ALA A 9 17.15 14.51 -13.45
N VAL A 10 17.83 15.02 -12.44
CA VAL A 10 18.39 16.39 -12.48
C VAL A 10 19.60 16.48 -11.54
N ALA A 11 20.73 16.75 -12.17
CA ALA A 11 21.95 17.36 -11.64
C ALA A 11 23.19 16.45 -11.59
N ALA A 12 23.82 16.33 -12.73
CA ALA A 12 25.28 16.13 -12.76
C ALA A 12 25.90 17.35 -13.46
N THR A 13 26.28 18.35 -12.71
CA THR A 13 27.30 19.32 -13.12
C THR A 13 28.53 19.12 -12.25
N THR A 14 29.58 18.68 -12.91
CA THR A 14 30.93 18.44 -12.39
C THR A 14 31.52 19.74 -11.83
N LEU A 15 31.87 19.72 -10.56
CA LEU A 15 32.92 20.54 -9.97
C LEU A 15 33.85 19.63 -9.20
N SER A 16 35.04 19.42 -9.77
CA SER A 16 36.15 18.73 -9.16
C SER A 16 36.72 19.55 -8.00
N SER A 17 36.51 19.09 -6.79
CA SER A 17 37.32 19.45 -5.60
C SER A 17 37.53 18.18 -4.76
N PRO A 18 38.71 17.99 -4.18
CA PRO A 18 39.01 16.82 -3.38
C PRO A 18 38.34 16.98 -2.02
N LEU A 19 37.06 16.61 -1.92
CA LEU A 19 36.39 16.46 -0.66
C LEU A 19 36.58 15.03 -0.17
N SER A 20 37.19 14.96 1.04
CA SER A 20 37.30 13.76 1.87
C SER A 20 36.07 12.85 1.69
N LYS A 21 36.32 11.54 1.49
CA LYS A 21 35.33 10.47 1.55
C LYS A 21 34.50 10.62 2.85
N ILE A 22 33.37 11.31 2.76
CA ILE A 22 32.24 11.04 3.64
C ILE A 22 31.56 9.87 2.95
N GLU A 23 31.83 8.66 3.41
CA GLU A 23 30.97 7.50 3.16
C GLU A 23 29.63 7.86 3.77
N LEU A 24 28.74 8.47 2.96
CA LEU A 24 27.31 8.51 3.25
C LEU A 24 26.88 7.03 3.17
N ASP A 25 26.74 6.40 4.33
CA ASP A 25 26.00 5.16 4.47
C ASP A 25 24.59 5.40 3.95
N MET A 26 24.39 5.17 2.65
CA MET A 26 23.06 5.11 2.04
C MET A 26 22.39 3.82 2.53
N VAL A 27 21.85 3.87 3.73
CA VAL A 27 21.21 2.72 4.36
C VAL A 27 19.76 2.68 3.93
N ALA A 28 19.38 1.62 3.26
CA ALA A 28 17.97 1.26 3.03
C ALA A 28 17.20 1.31 4.36
N LEU A 29 15.86 1.52 4.28
CA LEU A 29 15.06 1.54 5.50
C LEU A 29 15.21 0.25 6.29
N THR A 30 15.36 0.37 7.60
CA THR A 30 15.36 -0.79 8.48
C THR A 30 13.97 -1.47 8.45
N PRO A 31 13.88 -2.78 8.72
CA PRO A 31 12.58 -3.49 8.79
C PRO A 31 11.56 -2.74 9.66
N LYS A 32 11.98 -2.22 10.82
CA LYS A 32 11.12 -1.47 11.74
C LYS A 32 10.62 -0.14 11.14
N GLN A 33 11.44 0.54 10.35
CA GLN A 33 11.01 1.76 9.66
C GLN A 33 10.00 1.45 8.56
N VAL A 34 10.17 0.36 7.82
CA VAL A 34 9.19 -0.12 6.83
C VAL A 34 7.88 -0.47 7.52
N GLU A 35 7.91 -1.25 8.62
CA GLU A 35 6.72 -1.57 9.41
C GLU A 35 5.97 -0.30 9.85
N THR A 36 6.67 0.68 10.40
CA THR A 36 6.06 1.95 10.82
C THR A 36 5.34 2.67 9.68
N LYS A 37 5.87 2.62 8.45
CA LYS A 37 5.19 3.18 7.28
C LYS A 37 3.95 2.39 6.90
N LEU A 38 4.00 1.06 7.02
CA LEU A 38 2.89 0.16 6.70
C LEU A 38 1.80 0.15 7.78
N ASP A 39 2.07 0.62 9.00
CA ASP A 39 1.09 0.74 10.08
C ASP A 39 -0.10 1.64 9.75
N SER A 40 0.08 2.59 8.85
CA SER A 40 -0.98 3.47 8.39
C SER A 40 -1.90 2.86 7.33
N ILE A 41 -1.54 1.71 6.77
CA ILE A 41 -2.38 0.92 5.85
C ILE A 41 -3.26 0.01 6.70
N ILE A 42 -4.55 0.29 6.75
CA ILE A 42 -5.52 -0.49 7.53
C ILE A 42 -6.24 -1.46 6.61
N LEU A 43 -6.27 -2.70 7.05
CA LEU A 43 -6.96 -3.82 6.42
C LEU A 43 -8.12 -4.27 7.29
N PHE A 44 -9.12 -4.87 6.69
CA PHE A 44 -10.23 -5.54 7.36
C PHE A 44 -10.08 -7.04 7.12
N THR A 45 -9.79 -7.78 8.18
CA THR A 45 -9.60 -9.23 8.10
C THR A 45 -10.68 -9.97 8.91
N PRO A 46 -11.17 -11.12 8.42
CA PRO A 46 -11.98 -12.01 9.24
C PRO A 46 -11.19 -12.45 10.48
N ILE A 47 -11.81 -12.38 11.65
CA ILE A 47 -11.24 -12.80 12.92
C ILE A 47 -12.19 -13.74 13.64
N ASP A 48 -11.62 -14.64 14.45
CA ASP A 48 -12.36 -15.45 15.41
C ASP A 48 -12.78 -14.65 16.66
N LYS A 49 -13.33 -15.34 17.63
CA LYS A 49 -13.78 -14.77 18.90
C LYS A 49 -12.63 -14.21 19.74
N GLU A 50 -11.44 -14.75 19.58
CA GLU A 50 -10.21 -14.35 20.25
C GLU A 50 -9.51 -13.16 19.54
N GLY A 51 -10.04 -12.73 18.38
CA GLY A 51 -9.49 -11.64 17.58
C GLY A 51 -8.29 -12.03 16.72
N ILE A 52 -8.11 -13.34 16.49
CA ILE A 52 -7.05 -13.89 15.65
C ILE A 52 -7.53 -13.95 14.19
N PRO A 53 -6.71 -13.55 13.19
CA PRO A 53 -7.06 -13.68 11.78
C PRO A 53 -7.39 -15.14 11.42
N MET A 54 -8.50 -15.34 10.71
CA MET A 54 -8.95 -16.66 10.27
C MET A 54 -8.48 -16.95 8.85
N SER A 55 -8.06 -18.22 8.62
CA SER A 55 -7.87 -18.78 7.29
C SER A 55 -9.10 -19.58 6.88
N PHE A 56 -9.36 -19.66 5.58
CA PHE A 56 -10.44 -20.46 5.00
C PHE A 56 -9.85 -21.54 4.08
N GLU A 57 -10.43 -22.75 4.12
CA GLU A 57 -9.96 -23.86 3.29
C GLU A 57 -10.66 -23.84 1.92
N PHE A 58 -9.85 -23.90 0.88
CA PHE A 58 -10.30 -24.03 -0.51
C PHE A 58 -9.68 -25.27 -1.14
N ASP A 59 -10.41 -25.87 -2.09
CA ASP A 59 -9.89 -26.90 -2.97
C ASP A 59 -9.37 -26.23 -4.25
N VAL A 60 -8.07 -26.26 -4.46
CA VAL A 60 -7.42 -25.65 -5.64
C VAL A 60 -6.67 -26.77 -6.34
N ASP A 61 -7.16 -27.16 -7.50
CA ASP A 61 -6.58 -28.24 -8.33
C ASP A 61 -6.40 -29.57 -7.55
N GLY A 62 -7.41 -29.93 -6.73
CA GLY A 62 -7.38 -31.14 -5.91
C GLY A 62 -6.51 -31.04 -4.65
N ASN A 63 -5.91 -29.89 -4.40
CA ASN A 63 -5.12 -29.64 -3.19
C ASN A 63 -5.86 -28.71 -2.24
N LYS A 64 -5.86 -29.05 -0.95
CA LYS A 64 -6.39 -28.19 0.10
C LYS A 64 -5.41 -27.06 0.39
N LYS A 65 -5.87 -25.82 0.24
CA LYS A 65 -5.11 -24.64 0.59
C LYS A 65 -5.83 -23.82 1.64
N LYS A 66 -5.11 -23.35 2.65
CA LYS A 66 -5.59 -22.38 3.63
C LYS A 66 -5.20 -20.98 3.18
N ILE A 67 -6.19 -20.09 3.08
CA ILE A 67 -6.03 -18.74 2.56
C ILE A 67 -6.51 -17.74 3.61
N TYR A 68 -5.68 -16.77 3.91
CA TYR A 68 -6.04 -15.59 4.68
C TYR A 68 -6.48 -14.47 3.75
N PHE A 69 -7.51 -13.73 4.16
CA PHE A 69 -8.03 -12.60 3.40
C PHE A 69 -7.89 -11.30 4.16
N ALA A 70 -7.56 -10.25 3.42
CA ALA A 70 -7.53 -8.90 3.94
C ALA A 70 -8.12 -7.91 2.93
N ALA A 71 -9.24 -7.28 3.29
CA ALA A 71 -9.94 -6.30 2.48
C ALA A 71 -9.42 -4.89 2.76
N PHE A 72 -9.27 -4.06 1.74
CA PHE A 72 -8.76 -2.69 1.86
C PHE A 72 -9.83 -1.65 2.20
N SER A 73 -11.08 -2.05 2.21
CA SER A 73 -12.20 -1.18 2.57
C SER A 73 -13.41 -1.97 3.08
N PRO A 74 -14.37 -1.31 3.73
CA PRO A 74 -15.65 -1.95 4.06
C PRO A 74 -16.44 -2.43 2.84
N SER A 75 -16.34 -1.77 1.68
CA SER A 75 -16.97 -2.21 0.44
C SER A 75 -16.36 -3.51 -0.10
N ALA A 76 -15.05 -3.68 0.05
CA ALA A 76 -14.36 -4.91 -0.33
C ALA A 76 -14.76 -6.11 0.55
N ILE A 77 -15.26 -5.89 1.77
CA ILE A 77 -15.78 -6.95 2.66
C ILE A 77 -16.99 -7.65 2.03
N ASN A 78 -17.92 -6.91 1.43
CA ASN A 78 -19.09 -7.52 0.79
C ASN A 78 -18.65 -8.43 -0.37
N PHE A 79 -17.74 -7.95 -1.21
CA PHE A 79 -17.16 -8.78 -2.26
C PHE A 79 -16.49 -10.04 -1.71
N LEU A 80 -15.73 -9.91 -0.63
CA LEU A 80 -15.07 -11.04 0.01
C LEU A 80 -16.08 -12.08 0.50
N ASN A 81 -17.16 -11.66 1.17
CA ASN A 81 -18.21 -12.56 1.65
C ASN A 81 -18.94 -13.27 0.51
N ASP A 82 -19.43 -12.49 -0.45
CA ASP A 82 -20.36 -12.97 -1.48
C ASP A 82 -19.67 -13.79 -2.57
N ARG A 83 -18.42 -13.46 -2.88
CA ARG A 83 -17.70 -14.02 -4.02
C ARG A 83 -16.59 -14.99 -3.67
N VAL A 84 -16.09 -14.94 -2.45
CA VAL A 84 -14.92 -15.71 -2.03
C VAL A 84 -15.27 -16.67 -0.90
N ILE A 85 -15.60 -16.16 0.28
CA ILE A 85 -15.82 -17.01 1.47
C ILE A 85 -17.01 -17.94 1.29
N SER A 86 -18.06 -17.49 0.58
CA SER A 86 -19.22 -18.33 0.25
C SER A 86 -18.87 -19.60 -0.55
N GLN A 87 -17.70 -19.62 -1.21
CA GLN A 87 -17.20 -20.77 -1.99
C GLN A 87 -16.22 -21.64 -1.18
N SER A 88 -15.84 -21.23 0.02
CA SER A 88 -14.96 -22.02 0.88
C SER A 88 -15.72 -23.20 1.51
N LYS A 89 -14.97 -24.18 1.99
CA LYS A 89 -15.52 -25.27 2.81
C LYS A 89 -15.99 -24.77 4.18
N ASP A 90 -15.44 -23.66 4.63
CA ASP A 90 -15.65 -23.05 5.95
C ASP A 90 -16.73 -21.94 5.93
N LYS A 91 -17.59 -21.89 4.89
CA LYS A 91 -18.61 -20.82 4.70
C LYS A 91 -19.59 -20.64 5.87
N GLU A 92 -19.76 -21.67 6.70
CA GLU A 92 -20.66 -21.65 7.87
C GLU A 92 -19.96 -21.15 9.14
N LEU A 93 -18.63 -20.94 9.11
CA LEU A 93 -17.91 -20.43 10.27
C LEU A 93 -18.39 -19.01 10.63
N LYS A 94 -18.58 -18.80 11.93
CA LYS A 94 -18.91 -17.47 12.45
C LYS A 94 -17.62 -16.67 12.63
N TYR A 95 -17.56 -15.52 11.98
CA TYR A 95 -16.46 -14.56 12.09
C TYR A 95 -16.98 -13.12 12.10
N THR A 96 -16.13 -12.23 12.50
CA THR A 96 -16.34 -10.79 12.41
C THR A 96 -15.16 -10.15 11.68
N TYR A 97 -15.30 -8.90 11.25
CA TYR A 97 -14.20 -8.18 10.65
C TYR A 97 -13.57 -7.22 11.66
N SER A 98 -12.25 -7.23 11.73
CA SER A 98 -11.50 -6.29 12.55
C SER A 98 -10.53 -5.48 11.71
N PRO A 99 -10.43 -4.15 11.92
CA PRO A 99 -9.35 -3.36 11.34
C PRO A 99 -8.01 -3.76 11.98
N LYS A 100 -7.02 -4.00 11.12
CA LYS A 100 -5.64 -4.29 11.51
C LYS A 100 -4.70 -3.46 10.63
N SER A 101 -3.59 -2.98 11.16
CA SER A 101 -2.55 -2.43 10.28
C SER A 101 -1.93 -3.52 9.42
N LEU A 102 -1.46 -3.17 8.23
CA LEU A 102 -0.81 -4.13 7.33
C LEU A 102 0.42 -4.78 7.99
N SER A 103 1.23 -4.01 8.73
CA SER A 103 2.38 -4.54 9.44
C SER A 103 1.97 -5.60 10.48
N LYS A 104 0.98 -5.28 11.32
CA LYS A 104 0.48 -6.20 12.34
C LYS A 104 -0.15 -7.45 11.74
N PHE A 105 -0.92 -7.30 10.67
CA PHE A 105 -1.49 -8.43 9.94
C PHE A 105 -0.39 -9.34 9.38
N SER A 106 0.61 -8.76 8.70
CA SER A 106 1.74 -9.53 8.15
C SER A 106 2.52 -10.29 9.22
N SER A 107 2.79 -9.67 10.36
CA SER A 107 3.48 -10.33 11.49
C SER A 107 2.67 -11.49 12.06
N LEU A 108 1.34 -11.35 12.19
CA LEU A 108 0.48 -12.44 12.65
C LEU A 108 0.49 -13.62 11.67
N ILE A 109 0.41 -13.34 10.37
CA ILE A 109 0.46 -14.39 9.35
C ILE A 109 1.82 -15.10 9.34
N GLU A 110 2.92 -14.37 9.53
CA GLU A 110 4.25 -14.98 9.62
C GLU A 110 4.37 -15.93 10.82
N ILE A 111 3.82 -15.56 11.98
CA ILE A 111 3.76 -16.44 13.15
C ILE A 111 2.98 -17.71 12.82
N GLU A 112 1.82 -17.60 12.16
CA GLU A 112 1.01 -18.77 11.79
C GLU A 112 1.71 -19.66 10.75
N LYS A 113 2.39 -19.07 9.76
CA LYS A 113 3.21 -19.81 8.78
C LYS A 113 4.32 -20.62 9.47
N ASN A 114 4.97 -20.05 10.45
CA ASN A 114 6.04 -20.73 11.20
C ASN A 114 5.52 -21.88 12.07
N LYS A 115 4.27 -21.81 12.56
CA LYS A 115 3.63 -22.90 13.30
C LYS A 115 3.20 -24.06 12.39
N SER A 116 2.74 -23.72 11.18
CA SER A 116 2.13 -24.68 10.24
C SER A 116 3.16 -25.18 9.22
N LYS A 117 4.09 -26.04 9.65
CA LYS A 117 5.18 -26.58 8.82
C LYS A 117 4.76 -27.33 7.53
N LYS A 118 3.49 -27.65 7.35
CA LYS A 118 2.96 -28.46 6.23
C LYS A 118 1.89 -27.78 5.37
N ASP A 119 1.24 -26.75 5.87
CA ASP A 119 0.15 -26.10 5.13
C ASP A 119 0.70 -24.90 4.35
N VAL A 120 0.47 -24.87 3.04
CA VAL A 120 0.74 -23.70 2.22
C VAL A 120 -0.30 -22.64 2.62
N LEU A 121 0.16 -21.60 3.33
CA LEU A 121 -0.66 -20.48 3.75
C LEU A 121 -0.47 -19.34 2.74
N ASP A 122 -1.51 -19.07 1.96
CA ASP A 122 -1.55 -17.94 1.05
C ASP A 122 -2.28 -16.76 1.69
N VAL A 123 -1.94 -15.55 1.27
CA VAL A 123 -2.62 -14.32 1.64
C VAL A 123 -3.16 -13.67 0.38
N ILE A 124 -4.46 -13.41 0.37
CA ILE A 124 -5.11 -12.68 -0.72
C ILE A 124 -5.59 -11.34 -0.20
N TYR A 125 -5.12 -10.29 -0.84
CA TYR A 125 -5.54 -8.92 -0.60
C TYR A 125 -6.68 -8.56 -1.54
N ILE A 126 -7.81 -8.12 -0.99
CA ILE A 126 -8.98 -7.70 -1.76
C ILE A 126 -8.98 -6.17 -1.86
N PRO A 127 -8.69 -5.59 -3.01
CA PRO A 127 -8.70 -4.15 -3.19
C PRO A 127 -10.13 -3.59 -3.10
N ASP A 128 -10.22 -2.31 -2.81
CA ASP A 128 -11.49 -1.60 -2.94
C ASP A 128 -11.92 -1.59 -4.43
N PRO A 129 -13.17 -1.98 -4.77
CA PRO A 129 -13.62 -2.06 -6.16
C PRO A 129 -13.56 -0.73 -6.93
N GLU A 130 -13.84 0.39 -6.25
CA GLU A 130 -13.75 1.72 -6.86
C GLU A 130 -12.29 2.09 -7.12
N GLN A 131 -11.42 1.86 -6.15
CA GLN A 131 -9.99 2.10 -6.30
C GLN A 131 -9.37 1.23 -7.39
N ALA A 132 -9.83 -0.03 -7.55
CA ALA A 132 -9.38 -0.91 -8.64
C ALA A 132 -9.71 -0.33 -10.02
N GLN A 133 -10.92 0.23 -10.22
CA GLN A 133 -11.31 0.85 -11.49
C GLN A 133 -10.49 2.11 -11.80
N ILE A 134 -10.23 2.95 -10.79
CA ILE A 134 -9.38 4.12 -10.93
C ILE A 134 -7.94 3.70 -11.26
N SER A 135 -7.44 2.68 -10.58
CA SER A 135 -6.10 2.14 -10.78
C SER A 135 -5.87 1.65 -12.20
N LYS A 136 -6.85 0.96 -12.79
CA LYS A 136 -6.83 0.53 -14.19
C LYS A 136 -6.52 1.69 -15.12
N LYS A 137 -7.26 2.81 -14.97
CA LYS A 137 -7.07 4.00 -15.79
C LYS A 137 -5.66 4.58 -15.61
N LEU A 138 -5.21 4.75 -14.37
CA LEU A 138 -3.90 5.33 -14.08
C LEU A 138 -2.75 4.45 -14.58
N LEU A 139 -2.84 3.14 -14.43
CA LEU A 139 -1.82 2.21 -14.91
C LEU A 139 -1.73 2.22 -16.44
N LEU A 140 -2.85 2.31 -17.16
CA LEU A 140 -2.84 2.48 -18.61
C LEU A 140 -2.18 3.81 -19.02
N GLU A 141 -2.45 4.90 -18.30
CA GLU A 141 -1.78 6.19 -18.52
C GLU A 141 -0.27 6.12 -18.21
N GLN A 142 0.14 5.23 -17.31
CA GLN A 142 1.55 4.95 -16.96
C GLN A 142 2.24 3.97 -17.92
N GLY A 143 1.54 3.49 -18.97
CA GLY A 143 2.10 2.63 -20.01
C GLY A 143 2.02 1.12 -19.73
N TYR A 144 1.23 0.70 -18.73
CA TYR A 144 0.95 -0.74 -18.54
C TYR A 144 0.13 -1.27 -19.73
N GLN A 145 0.40 -2.52 -20.12
CA GLN A 145 -0.33 -3.16 -21.22
C GLN A 145 -1.78 -3.45 -20.82
N LYS A 146 -2.69 -3.38 -21.82
CA LYS A 146 -4.12 -3.64 -21.60
C LYS A 146 -4.42 -5.09 -21.26
N ASP A 147 -3.63 -6.00 -21.77
CA ASP A 147 -3.83 -7.44 -21.57
C ASP A 147 -3.72 -7.78 -20.09
N ASN A 148 -4.77 -8.42 -19.56
CA ASN A 148 -4.90 -8.80 -18.15
C ASN A 148 -4.94 -7.66 -17.12
N ILE A 149 -5.04 -6.37 -17.54
CA ILE A 149 -5.05 -5.25 -16.59
C ILE A 149 -6.21 -5.33 -15.59
N ASP A 150 -7.38 -5.81 -16.03
CA ASP A 150 -8.55 -5.98 -15.16
C ASP A 150 -8.29 -7.00 -14.05
N ASN A 151 -7.75 -8.16 -14.42
CA ASN A 151 -7.38 -9.19 -13.45
C ASN A 151 -6.26 -8.69 -12.53
N PHE A 152 -5.30 -7.94 -13.08
CA PHE A 152 -4.20 -7.38 -12.29
C PHE A 152 -4.70 -6.43 -11.20
N VAL A 153 -5.55 -5.45 -11.52
CA VAL A 153 -6.03 -4.47 -10.51
C VAL A 153 -7.03 -5.07 -9.53
N GLN A 154 -7.74 -6.13 -9.89
CA GLN A 154 -8.64 -6.84 -8.99
C GLN A 154 -7.91 -7.70 -7.94
N ASN A 155 -6.68 -8.10 -8.24
CA ASN A 155 -5.88 -8.94 -7.35
C ASN A 155 -4.71 -8.19 -6.70
N ASN A 156 -4.45 -6.94 -7.08
CA ASN A 156 -3.36 -6.14 -6.55
C ASN A 156 -3.87 -4.80 -6.04
N PRO A 157 -3.97 -4.61 -4.73
CA PRO A 157 -4.26 -3.28 -4.17
C PRO A 157 -3.15 -2.30 -4.52
N MET A 158 -3.53 -1.03 -4.68
CA MET A 158 -2.63 0.05 -5.08
C MET A 158 -2.37 1.02 -3.94
N VAL A 159 -1.19 1.59 -3.98
CA VAL A 159 -0.84 2.80 -3.23
C VAL A 159 -0.73 3.95 -4.22
N PHE A 160 -1.38 5.04 -3.93
CA PHE A 160 -1.39 6.25 -4.75
C PHE A 160 -0.38 7.25 -4.19
N CYS A 161 0.53 7.73 -5.03
CA CYS A 161 1.55 8.71 -4.66
C CYS A 161 1.60 9.85 -5.69
N PRO A 162 2.14 11.03 -5.35
CA PRO A 162 2.31 12.12 -6.31
C PRO A 162 3.51 11.89 -7.23
N ASN A 163 3.37 12.21 -8.52
CA ASN A 163 4.44 12.22 -9.51
C ASN A 163 4.34 13.46 -10.41
N PRO A 164 5.36 14.34 -10.52
CA PRO A 164 6.54 14.35 -9.66
C PRO A 164 6.22 14.56 -8.19
N THR A 165 7.20 14.29 -7.35
CA THR A 165 7.07 14.32 -5.89
C THR A 165 6.53 15.65 -5.38
N VAL A 166 5.52 15.58 -4.50
CA VAL A 166 4.96 16.71 -3.76
C VAL A 166 5.18 16.47 -2.28
N THR A 167 5.75 17.45 -1.58
CA THR A 167 5.91 17.38 -0.14
C THR A 167 4.75 18.08 0.59
N ALA A 168 4.33 17.49 1.68
CA ALA A 168 3.42 18.07 2.66
C ALA A 168 4.18 18.34 3.98
N THR A 169 3.70 19.28 4.78
CA THR A 169 4.30 19.58 6.08
C THR A 169 3.34 19.16 7.20
N ASP A 170 3.81 18.36 8.12
CA ASP A 170 3.08 18.04 9.34
C ASP A 170 2.96 19.28 10.21
N LYS A 171 1.74 19.67 10.58
CA LYS A 171 1.48 20.89 11.34
C LYS A 171 2.03 20.83 12.75
N LYS A 172 2.11 19.65 13.36
CA LYS A 172 2.57 19.46 14.75
C LYS A 172 4.08 19.40 14.81
N THR A 173 4.69 18.53 14.00
CA THR A 173 6.13 18.28 14.05
C THR A 173 6.95 19.22 13.17
N LYS A 174 6.29 19.98 12.26
CA LYS A 174 6.92 20.84 11.23
C LYS A 174 7.83 20.08 10.25
N THR A 175 7.78 18.75 10.24
CA THR A 175 8.55 17.93 9.31
C THR A 175 7.86 17.83 7.95
N SER A 176 8.65 17.86 6.90
CA SER A 176 8.17 17.61 5.53
C SER A 176 8.11 16.10 5.27
N TYR A 177 7.14 15.69 4.46
CA TYR A 177 6.97 14.29 4.05
C TYR A 177 6.33 14.18 2.67
N ILE A 178 6.55 13.06 2.00
CA ILE A 178 5.93 12.70 0.72
C ILE A 178 4.66 11.88 1.05
N PRO A 179 3.45 12.42 0.78
CA PRO A 179 2.23 11.70 1.08
C PRO A 179 1.96 10.59 0.08
N CYS A 180 1.61 9.40 0.55
CA CYS A 180 1.01 8.31 -0.22
C CYS A 180 -0.25 7.82 0.50
N SER A 181 -1.21 7.20 -0.18
CA SER A 181 -2.43 6.66 0.41
C SER A 181 -2.95 5.49 -0.40
N THR A 182 -3.74 4.62 0.20
CA THR A 182 -4.52 3.59 -0.51
C THR A 182 -5.84 4.13 -1.07
N ASP A 183 -6.13 5.42 -0.89
CA ASP A 183 -7.31 6.12 -1.40
C ASP A 183 -6.92 7.21 -2.40
N TYR A 184 -7.37 7.06 -3.65
CA TYR A 184 -7.11 8.01 -4.72
C TYR A 184 -7.68 9.41 -4.44
N VAL A 185 -8.89 9.49 -3.87
CA VAL A 185 -9.56 10.77 -3.61
C VAL A 185 -8.74 11.62 -2.64
N THR A 186 -8.23 10.99 -1.59
CA THR A 186 -7.30 11.62 -0.63
C THR A 186 -6.07 12.17 -1.34
N MET A 187 -5.43 11.35 -2.19
CA MET A 187 -4.23 11.77 -2.91
C MET A 187 -4.50 12.85 -3.95
N LYS A 188 -5.58 12.70 -4.72
CA LYS A 188 -5.99 13.71 -5.70
C LYS A 188 -6.21 15.06 -5.03
N GLY A 189 -6.91 15.09 -3.90
CA GLY A 189 -7.14 16.32 -3.13
C GLY A 189 -5.86 16.99 -2.65
N LEU A 190 -4.83 16.24 -2.26
CA LEU A 190 -3.52 16.77 -1.87
C LEU A 190 -2.75 17.33 -3.07
N VAL A 191 -2.71 16.59 -4.18
CA VAL A 191 -2.06 17.01 -5.42
C VAL A 191 -2.71 18.28 -6.00
N ASP A 192 -4.04 18.35 -6.02
CA ASP A 192 -4.76 19.51 -6.52
C ASP A 192 -4.52 20.76 -5.63
N LYS A 193 -4.47 20.59 -4.31
CA LYS A 193 -4.08 21.68 -3.39
C LYS A 193 -2.65 22.16 -3.63
N ALA A 194 -1.72 21.27 -3.94
CA ALA A 194 -0.35 21.64 -4.27
C ALA A 194 -0.28 22.48 -5.55
N LYS A 195 -1.07 22.13 -6.58
CA LYS A 195 -1.18 22.91 -7.83
C LYS A 195 -1.65 24.36 -7.59
N ILE A 196 -2.61 24.55 -6.66
CA ILE A 196 -3.20 25.87 -6.37
C ILE A 196 -2.22 26.78 -5.61
N LYS A 197 -1.36 26.23 -4.78
CA LYS A 197 -0.42 27.00 -3.93
C LYS A 197 0.74 27.61 -4.70
N LYS A 198 0.62 27.94 -5.96
CA LYS A 198 1.49 28.80 -6.83
C LYS A 198 2.98 29.01 -6.42
N LYS A 199 3.53 28.21 -5.51
CA LYS A 199 4.88 28.35 -4.98
C LYS A 199 5.98 27.81 -5.90
N TYR A 200 5.56 27.10 -6.97
CA TYR A 200 6.48 26.54 -7.94
C TYR A 200 6.21 27.15 -9.31
N PRO A 201 7.22 27.69 -10.00
CA PRO A 201 7.08 28.12 -11.37
C PRO A 201 6.92 26.88 -12.26
N TRP A 202 5.69 26.38 -12.37
CA TRP A 202 5.32 25.20 -13.18
C TRP A 202 5.64 25.35 -14.67
N SER A 203 6.08 26.53 -15.12
CA SER A 203 6.48 26.76 -16.51
C SER A 203 7.67 25.90 -16.97
N LYS A 204 8.42 25.29 -16.04
CA LYS A 204 9.58 24.42 -16.34
C LYS A 204 9.49 23.01 -15.74
N VAL A 205 8.46 22.71 -14.93
CA VAL A 205 8.30 21.44 -14.23
C VAL A 205 6.95 20.83 -14.59
N GLU A 206 6.92 19.53 -14.80
CA GLU A 206 5.68 18.81 -15.07
C GLU A 206 4.71 18.97 -13.90
N LYS A 207 3.44 19.26 -14.19
CA LYS A 207 2.40 19.38 -13.16
C LYS A 207 2.22 18.04 -12.45
N PRO A 208 2.21 18.01 -11.11
CA PRO A 208 2.07 16.76 -10.37
C PRO A 208 0.73 16.09 -10.70
N LYS A 209 0.80 14.78 -10.89
CA LYS A 209 -0.33 13.85 -11.08
C LYS A 209 -0.32 12.82 -9.97
N VAL A 210 -1.41 12.12 -9.79
CA VAL A 210 -1.42 10.92 -8.96
C VAL A 210 -1.00 9.73 -9.80
N MET A 211 -0.06 8.94 -9.30
CA MET A 211 0.30 7.65 -9.90
C MET A 211 -0.16 6.50 -9.00
N ALA A 212 -0.48 5.36 -9.60
CA ALA A 212 -0.81 4.12 -8.92
C ALA A 212 0.43 3.21 -8.89
N ILE A 213 0.74 2.66 -7.72
CA ILE A 213 1.85 1.73 -7.50
C ILE A 213 1.27 0.46 -6.88
N PRO A 214 1.49 -0.73 -7.45
CA PRO A 214 1.09 -1.99 -6.80
C PRO A 214 1.68 -2.11 -5.39
N LEU A 215 0.88 -2.55 -4.42
CA LEU A 215 1.29 -2.60 -3.02
C LEU A 215 2.57 -3.41 -2.80
N ASN A 216 2.71 -4.54 -3.46
CA ASN A 216 3.91 -5.37 -3.39
C ASN A 216 5.15 -4.63 -3.92
N GLN A 217 5.02 -3.89 -5.02
CA GLN A 217 6.09 -3.06 -5.56
C GLN A 217 6.43 -1.91 -4.60
N PHE A 218 5.41 -1.25 -4.03
CA PHE A 218 5.61 -0.21 -3.03
C PHE A 218 6.38 -0.73 -1.81
N ILE A 219 5.98 -1.88 -1.26
CA ILE A 219 6.69 -2.52 -0.13
C ILE A 219 8.13 -2.89 -0.52
N SER A 220 8.33 -3.46 -1.72
CA SER A 220 9.67 -3.77 -2.23
C SER A 220 10.54 -2.52 -2.31
N THR A 221 10.01 -1.43 -2.87
CA THR A 221 10.73 -0.15 -2.96
C THR A 221 11.11 0.38 -1.59
N LEU A 222 10.20 0.34 -0.60
CA LEU A 222 10.53 0.75 0.77
C LEU A 222 11.66 -0.07 1.40
N ARG A 223 11.83 -1.34 1.02
CA ARG A 223 12.83 -2.26 1.57
C ARG A 223 14.18 -2.19 0.89
N THR A 224 14.20 -1.87 -0.40
CA THR A 224 15.40 -2.03 -1.23
C THR A 224 15.95 -0.73 -1.80
N SER A 225 15.18 0.35 -1.76
CA SER A 225 15.65 1.63 -2.30
C SER A 225 16.59 2.32 -1.32
N GLU A 226 17.69 2.78 -1.84
CA GLU A 226 18.70 3.57 -1.12
C GLU A 226 18.49 5.08 -1.27
N GLU A 227 17.42 5.51 -1.97
CA GLU A 227 17.13 6.91 -2.19
C GLU A 227 16.66 7.59 -0.88
N ASP A 228 17.22 8.73 -0.56
CA ASP A 228 16.90 9.49 0.67
C ASP A 228 15.43 9.91 0.78
N ASN A 229 14.78 10.16 -0.36
CA ASN A 229 13.37 10.53 -0.41
C ASN A 229 12.44 9.41 0.10
N ILE A 230 12.85 8.16 0.07
CA ILE A 230 12.11 7.01 0.62
C ILE A 230 11.89 7.18 2.13
N LYS A 231 12.84 7.77 2.84
CA LYS A 231 12.72 8.06 4.28
C LYS A 231 11.60 9.05 4.56
N GLU A 232 11.32 9.95 3.62
CA GLU A 232 10.29 10.99 3.73
C GLU A 232 8.87 10.45 3.42
N ILE A 233 8.73 9.30 2.77
CA ILE A 233 7.41 8.75 2.46
C ILE A 233 6.62 8.51 3.74
N ARG A 234 5.38 9.02 3.78
CA ARG A 234 4.39 8.76 4.83
C ARG A 234 3.09 8.29 4.19
N VAL A 235 2.64 7.11 4.57
CA VAL A 235 1.32 6.63 4.16
C VAL A 235 0.26 7.31 5.04
N ILE A 236 -0.74 7.92 4.39
CA ILE A 236 -1.85 8.62 5.04
C ILE A 236 -3.02 7.64 5.12
N PRO A 237 -3.58 7.38 6.32
CA PRO A 237 -4.75 6.51 6.46
C PRO A 237 -5.96 7.11 5.74
N THR A 238 -6.80 6.25 5.21
CA THR A 238 -8.04 6.66 4.53
C THR A 238 -9.09 7.14 5.54
N PRO A 239 -10.05 7.99 5.14
CA PRO A 239 -11.13 8.40 6.04
C PRO A 239 -11.94 7.20 6.59
N SER A 240 -12.18 6.17 5.78
CA SER A 240 -12.85 4.95 6.19
C SER A 240 -12.06 4.17 7.23
N SER A 241 -10.72 4.09 7.08
CA SER A 241 -9.83 3.45 8.04
C SER A 241 -9.85 4.17 9.38
N ILE A 242 -9.77 5.50 9.38
CA ILE A 242 -9.84 6.31 10.61
C ILE A 242 -11.17 6.09 11.33
N LYS A 243 -12.28 6.09 10.58
CA LYS A 243 -13.62 5.83 11.15
C LYS A 243 -13.69 4.44 11.80
N ALA A 244 -13.18 3.42 11.14
CA ALA A 244 -13.20 2.04 11.64
C ALA A 244 -12.38 1.89 12.94
N ILE A 245 -11.16 2.45 12.99
CA ILE A 245 -10.33 2.43 14.21
C ILE A 245 -11.04 3.12 15.37
N ASN A 246 -11.65 4.29 15.12
CA ASN A 246 -12.37 5.02 16.15
C ASN A 246 -13.60 4.27 16.68
N GLN A 247 -14.22 3.43 15.88
CA GLN A 247 -15.35 2.59 16.31
C GLN A 247 -14.91 1.43 17.20
N VAL A 248 -13.75 0.84 16.93
CA VAL A 248 -13.20 -0.24 17.77
C VAL A 248 -12.76 0.29 19.14
N ASN A 249 -12.16 1.47 19.19
CA ASN A 249 -11.68 2.08 20.44
C ASN A 249 -12.80 2.60 21.35
N LYS A 250 -14.06 2.59 20.91
CA LYS A 250 -15.24 2.99 21.70
C LYS A 250 -15.97 1.83 22.36
N LYS A 251 -15.58 0.60 22.06
CA LYS A 251 -16.10 -0.62 22.67
C LYS A 251 -15.16 -1.12 23.75
#